data_8bb6b2362802a91659a7b8658d4523a7
#
_entry.id   8bb6b2362802a91659a7b8658d4523a7
#
_cell.length_a   1.000
_cell.length_b   1.000
_cell.length_c   1.000
_cell.angle_alpha   90.00
_cell.angle_beta   90.00
_cell.angle_gamma   90.00
#
_symmetry.space_group_name_H-M   'P 1'
#
loop_
_entity.id
_entity.type
_entity.pdbx_description
1 polymer ?
#
loop_
_entity_poly.entity_id
_entity_poly.type
_entity_poly.pdbx_seq_one_letter_code
_entity_poly.pdbx_strand_id
1 'polypeptide(L)'
;RSVRHLWNTRLILELKAHSNKKRETKAVQGILAMVKKMGLENRMEYITFSLHAMKEFIRLAPAGTPVFYLNGELSPKELKELGAAGLDYHMGVIKKHPEWIKEAHELGLKVNVWTVDEVEDMKSLIEQKVDFITTNEPVILQEELKKHQ
;
A
#
# COMPACT_ATOMS: atom_id res chain seq x y z
N ARG A 1 28.13 -10.58 5.03
CA ARG A 1 27.12 -9.60 5.39
C ARG A 1 25.93 -10.26 6.01
N SER A 2 25.54 -9.73 7.11
CA SER A 2 24.60 -10.30 8.03
C SER A 2 23.21 -10.53 7.42
N VAL A 3 22.75 -11.76 7.48
CA VAL A 3 21.37 -12.16 7.18
C VAL A 3 20.35 -11.29 7.94
N ARG A 4 20.79 -10.62 9.01
CA ARG A 4 19.95 -9.71 9.82
C ARG A 4 19.30 -8.58 9.01
N HIS A 5 19.99 -8.05 8.01
CA HIS A 5 19.41 -6.98 7.16
C HIS A 5 18.23 -7.49 6.34
N LEU A 6 18.27 -8.76 5.93
CA LEU A 6 17.16 -9.35 5.19
C LEU A 6 15.95 -9.59 6.11
N TRP A 7 16.18 -9.84 7.40
CA TRP A 7 15.11 -10.18 8.34
C TRP A 7 14.22 -8.99 8.69
N ASN A 8 14.75 -7.77 8.61
CA ASN A 8 14.00 -6.55 8.89
C ASN A 8 13.42 -5.91 7.64
N THR A 9 13.74 -6.45 6.45
CA THR A 9 13.24 -5.91 5.19
C THR A 9 11.82 -6.37 4.94
N ARG A 10 10.92 -5.41 4.73
CA ARG A 10 9.55 -5.70 4.28
C ARG A 10 9.57 -5.94 2.79
N LEU A 11 8.79 -6.92 2.36
CA LEU A 11 8.65 -7.25 0.94
C LEU A 11 7.24 -6.89 0.51
N ILE A 12 7.13 -6.11 -0.55
CA ILE A 12 5.85 -5.69 -1.10
C ILE A 12 5.62 -6.44 -2.40
N LEU A 13 4.52 -7.19 -2.48
CA LEU A 13 4.15 -7.91 -3.67
C LEU A 13 2.86 -7.36 -4.25
N GLU A 14 2.92 -6.95 -5.50
CA GLU A 14 1.73 -6.50 -6.23
C GLU A 14 1.15 -7.66 -7.04
N LEU A 15 -0.13 -7.95 -6.82
CA LEU A 15 -0.88 -8.84 -7.69
C LEU A 15 -1.67 -8.00 -8.67
N LYS A 16 -1.36 -8.13 -9.96
CA LYS A 16 -2.08 -7.43 -11.01
C LYS A 16 -3.47 -8.03 -11.20
N ALA A 17 -4.44 -7.18 -11.48
CA ALA A 17 -5.80 -7.62 -11.69
C ALA A 17 -5.91 -8.53 -12.91
N HIS A 18 -6.67 -9.60 -12.75
CA HIS A 18 -7.06 -10.51 -13.85
C HIS A 18 -8.54 -10.34 -14.13
N SER A 19 -8.97 -10.64 -15.35
CA SER A 19 -10.37 -10.55 -15.75
C SER A 19 -11.27 -11.60 -15.09
N ASN A 20 -10.67 -12.63 -14.48
CA ASN A 20 -11.37 -13.78 -13.94
C ASN A 20 -11.08 -13.92 -12.44
N LYS A 21 -12.14 -13.84 -11.62
CA LYS A 21 -12.04 -13.95 -10.16
C LYS A 21 -11.45 -15.30 -9.70
N LYS A 22 -11.77 -16.35 -10.42
CA LYS A 22 -11.26 -17.70 -10.12
C LYS A 22 -9.74 -17.75 -10.26
N ARG A 23 -9.20 -17.11 -11.29
CA ARG A 23 -7.75 -17.01 -11.50
C ARG A 23 -7.09 -16.19 -10.43
N GLU A 24 -7.73 -15.11 -10.05
CA GLU A 24 -7.21 -14.25 -8.95
C GLU A 24 -7.14 -15.03 -7.64
N THR A 25 -8.19 -15.77 -7.31
CA THR A 25 -8.19 -16.59 -6.10
C THR A 25 -7.06 -17.62 -6.13
N LYS A 26 -6.88 -18.31 -7.26
CA LYS A 26 -5.79 -19.27 -7.42
C LYS A 26 -4.42 -18.60 -7.31
N ALA A 27 -4.26 -17.41 -7.89
CA ALA A 27 -3.01 -16.65 -7.81
C ALA A 27 -2.70 -16.25 -6.37
N VAL A 28 -3.69 -15.78 -5.62
CA VAL A 28 -3.53 -15.44 -4.21
C VAL A 28 -3.13 -16.68 -3.40
N GLN A 29 -3.81 -17.79 -3.60
CA GLN A 29 -3.50 -19.05 -2.93
C GLN A 29 -2.08 -19.52 -3.22
N GLY A 30 -1.66 -19.44 -4.49
CA GLY A 30 -0.32 -19.81 -4.91
C GLY A 30 0.76 -18.93 -4.29
N ILE A 31 0.53 -17.63 -4.27
CA ILE A 31 1.45 -16.67 -3.66
C ILE A 31 1.60 -16.95 -2.18
N LEU A 32 0.48 -17.11 -1.46
CA LEU A 32 0.51 -17.34 -0.02
C LEU A 32 1.19 -18.67 0.34
N ALA A 33 0.96 -19.72 -0.46
CA ALA A 33 1.62 -21.01 -0.28
C ALA A 33 3.13 -20.90 -0.47
N MET A 34 3.56 -20.18 -1.51
CA MET A 34 4.97 -19.96 -1.80
C MET A 34 5.64 -19.14 -0.68
N VAL A 35 5.01 -18.07 -0.25
CA VAL A 35 5.51 -17.21 0.83
C VAL A 35 5.67 -18.00 2.13
N LYS A 36 4.68 -18.83 2.45
CA LYS A 36 4.74 -19.70 3.63
C LYS A 36 5.90 -20.68 3.54
N LYS A 37 6.07 -21.32 2.38
CA LYS A 37 7.15 -22.28 2.14
C LYS A 37 8.51 -21.62 2.29
N MET A 38 8.64 -20.36 1.89
CA MET A 38 9.88 -19.59 2.00
C MET A 38 10.11 -18.99 3.40
N GLY A 39 9.16 -19.11 4.30
CA GLY A 39 9.27 -18.55 5.65
C GLY A 39 9.22 -17.04 5.71
N LEU A 40 8.55 -16.39 4.74
CA LEU A 40 8.52 -14.94 4.61
C LEU A 40 7.21 -14.29 5.05
N GLU A 41 6.27 -15.06 5.61
CA GLU A 41 4.93 -14.55 5.95
C GLU A 41 4.94 -13.27 6.78
N ASN A 42 5.84 -13.17 7.75
CA ASN A 42 5.89 -12.02 8.65
C ASN A 42 6.48 -10.74 8.04
N ARG A 43 6.95 -10.81 6.80
CA ARG A 43 7.60 -9.69 6.11
C ARG A 43 6.81 -9.16 4.94
N MET A 44 5.68 -9.80 4.63
CA MET A 44 4.96 -9.50 3.41
C MET A 44 3.95 -8.40 3.59
N GLU A 45 3.84 -7.55 2.59
CA GLU A 45 2.73 -6.66 2.36
C GLU A 45 2.22 -6.92 0.95
N TYR A 46 0.91 -6.87 0.77
CA TYR A 46 0.32 -7.11 -0.55
C TYR A 46 -0.40 -5.87 -1.02
N ILE A 47 -0.24 -5.56 -2.31
CA ILE A 47 -0.92 -4.44 -2.95
C ILE A 47 -1.60 -4.95 -4.22
N THR A 48 -2.77 -4.41 -4.54
CA THR A 48 -3.51 -4.82 -5.72
C THR A 48 -4.51 -3.76 -6.17
N PHE A 49 -4.76 -3.73 -7.49
CA PHE A 49 -5.85 -2.94 -8.08
C PHE A 49 -7.19 -3.68 -8.07
N SER A 50 -7.19 -4.98 -7.76
CA SER A 50 -8.40 -5.79 -7.78
C SER A 50 -9.07 -5.85 -6.41
N LEU A 51 -10.32 -5.45 -6.35
CA LEU A 51 -11.11 -5.56 -5.12
C LEU A 51 -11.25 -7.02 -4.69
N HIS A 52 -11.47 -7.92 -5.64
CA HIS A 52 -11.59 -9.34 -5.33
C HIS A 52 -10.29 -9.90 -4.75
N ALA A 53 -9.15 -9.59 -5.39
CA ALA A 53 -7.83 -10.04 -4.91
C ALA A 53 -7.53 -9.49 -3.52
N MET A 54 -7.86 -8.21 -3.26
CA MET A 54 -7.68 -7.61 -1.95
C MET A 54 -8.45 -8.39 -0.88
N LYS A 55 -9.72 -8.68 -1.14
CA LYS A 55 -10.57 -9.45 -0.22
C LYS A 55 -10.00 -10.84 0.02
N GLU A 56 -9.47 -11.47 -1.02
CA GLU A 56 -8.88 -12.81 -0.89
C GLU A 56 -7.58 -12.80 -0.09
N PHE A 57 -6.72 -11.80 -0.28
CA PHE A 57 -5.53 -11.65 0.56
C PHE A 57 -5.91 -11.45 2.03
N ILE A 58 -6.88 -10.58 2.30
CA ILE A 58 -7.32 -10.32 3.67
C ILE A 58 -7.91 -11.57 4.30
N ARG A 59 -8.67 -12.35 3.53
CA ARG A 59 -9.31 -13.58 4.02
C ARG A 59 -8.31 -14.71 4.27
N LEU A 60 -7.31 -14.85 3.41
CA LEU A 60 -6.44 -16.03 3.38
C LEU A 60 -5.06 -15.82 4.00
N ALA A 61 -4.54 -14.60 4.02
CA ALA A 61 -3.25 -14.33 4.62
C ALA A 61 -3.31 -14.41 6.15
N PRO A 62 -2.17 -14.60 6.81
CA PRO A 62 -2.14 -14.59 8.28
C PRO A 62 -2.72 -13.29 8.85
N ALA A 63 -3.39 -13.37 10.00
CA ALA A 63 -3.96 -12.21 10.65
C ALA A 63 -2.91 -11.12 10.86
N GLY A 64 -3.27 -9.86 10.56
CA GLY A 64 -2.36 -8.73 10.68
C GLY A 64 -1.48 -8.48 9.47
N THR A 65 -1.58 -9.30 8.42
CA THR A 65 -0.84 -9.05 7.17
C THR A 65 -1.35 -7.78 6.51
N PRO A 66 -0.48 -6.78 6.23
CA PRO A 66 -0.93 -5.56 5.59
C PRO A 66 -1.32 -5.79 4.13
N VAL A 67 -2.51 -5.34 3.76
CA VAL A 67 -3.01 -5.37 2.38
C VAL A 67 -3.48 -3.96 2.03
N PHE A 68 -2.96 -3.42 0.93
CA PHE A 68 -3.28 -2.07 0.46
C PHE A 68 -3.99 -2.12 -0.88
N TYR A 69 -4.95 -1.23 -1.04
CA TYR A 69 -5.72 -1.11 -2.27
C TYR A 69 -5.16 0.01 -3.15
N LEU A 70 -5.12 -0.22 -4.45
CA LEU A 70 -4.50 0.69 -5.42
C LEU A 70 -5.50 1.45 -6.29
N ASN A 71 -6.72 0.93 -6.49
CA ASN A 71 -7.58 1.37 -7.59
C ASN A 71 -8.27 2.73 -7.39
N GLY A 72 -8.42 3.20 -6.18
CA GLY A 72 -8.81 4.59 -5.94
C GLY A 72 -10.29 4.87 -5.77
N GLU A 73 -11.18 3.91 -6.03
CA GLU A 73 -12.62 4.17 -5.93
C GLU A 73 -13.20 4.01 -4.52
N LEU A 74 -12.47 3.33 -3.62
CA LEU A 74 -12.94 3.08 -2.25
C LEU A 74 -12.46 4.16 -1.29
N SER A 75 -13.38 4.64 -0.45
CA SER A 75 -13.05 5.59 0.62
C SER A 75 -12.28 4.93 1.75
N PRO A 76 -11.60 5.71 2.60
CA PRO A 76 -10.95 5.17 3.80
C PRO A 76 -11.90 4.34 4.68
N LYS A 77 -13.14 4.80 4.85
CA LYS A 77 -14.14 4.08 5.62
C LYS A 77 -14.43 2.70 5.03
N GLU A 78 -14.63 2.64 3.72
CA GLU A 78 -14.88 1.37 3.03
C GLU A 78 -13.68 0.43 3.15
N LEU A 79 -12.46 0.94 3.02
CA LEU A 79 -11.24 0.16 3.20
C LEU A 79 -11.12 -0.38 4.62
N LYS A 80 -11.45 0.43 5.62
CA LYS A 80 -11.41 0.02 7.01
C LYS A 80 -12.39 -1.11 7.27
N GLU A 81 -13.60 -1.00 6.75
CA GLU A 81 -14.64 -2.03 6.88
C GLU A 81 -14.22 -3.35 6.25
N LEU A 82 -13.47 -3.30 5.15
CA LEU A 82 -12.99 -4.50 4.47
C LEU A 82 -11.76 -5.13 5.14
N GLY A 83 -11.11 -4.42 6.05
CA GLY A 83 -9.93 -4.94 6.74
C GLY A 83 -8.60 -4.60 6.06
N ALA A 84 -8.58 -3.66 5.12
CA ALA A 84 -7.34 -3.20 4.48
C ALA A 84 -6.47 -2.45 5.49
N ALA A 85 -5.16 -2.49 5.29
CA ALA A 85 -4.21 -1.74 6.11
C ALA A 85 -4.16 -0.27 5.72
N GLY A 86 -4.54 0.04 4.50
CA GLY A 86 -4.55 1.40 4.02
C GLY A 86 -4.79 1.52 2.53
N LEU A 87 -4.56 2.72 2.04
CA LEU A 87 -4.68 3.03 0.62
C LEU A 87 -3.31 3.35 0.04
N ASP A 88 -3.13 2.96 -1.21
CA ASP A 88 -1.93 3.24 -1.99
C ASP A 88 -2.42 3.82 -3.32
N TYR A 89 -2.78 5.11 -3.30
CA TYR A 89 -3.56 5.72 -4.37
C TYR A 89 -2.74 6.67 -5.23
N HIS A 90 -3.13 6.74 -6.49
CA HIS A 90 -2.59 7.70 -7.46
C HIS A 90 -2.81 9.13 -6.94
N MET A 91 -1.84 10.02 -7.18
CA MET A 91 -1.94 11.43 -6.76
C MET A 91 -3.21 12.11 -7.24
N GLY A 92 -3.67 11.76 -8.45
CA GLY A 92 -4.91 12.31 -9.01
C GLY A 92 -6.15 12.00 -8.15
N VAL A 93 -6.20 10.82 -7.55
CA VAL A 93 -7.28 10.43 -6.63
C VAL A 93 -7.23 11.27 -5.35
N ILE A 94 -6.04 11.45 -4.81
CA ILE A 94 -5.84 12.24 -3.59
C ILE A 94 -6.22 13.70 -3.83
N LYS A 95 -5.93 14.25 -5.00
CA LYS A 95 -6.35 15.61 -5.36
C LYS A 95 -7.87 15.76 -5.45
N LYS A 96 -8.57 14.72 -5.89
CA LYS A 96 -10.04 14.70 -5.91
C LYS A 96 -10.64 14.58 -4.52
N HIS A 97 -9.94 13.89 -3.62
CA HIS A 97 -10.42 13.60 -2.27
C HIS A 97 -9.37 14.00 -1.23
N PRO A 98 -9.06 15.30 -1.12
CA PRO A 98 -8.00 15.74 -0.20
C PRO A 98 -8.28 15.39 1.27
N GLU A 99 -9.54 15.19 1.63
CA GLU A 99 -9.96 14.80 2.98
C GLU A 99 -9.60 13.34 3.33
N TRP A 100 -9.30 12.51 2.33
CA TRP A 100 -9.07 11.08 2.57
C TRP A 100 -7.80 10.78 3.37
N ILE A 101 -6.78 11.63 3.28
CA ILE A 101 -5.56 11.43 4.07
C ILE A 101 -5.89 11.52 5.57
N LYS A 102 -6.60 12.56 5.96
CA LYS A 102 -7.01 12.77 7.34
C LYS A 102 -7.95 11.66 7.82
N GLU A 103 -8.97 11.35 7.02
CA GLU A 103 -9.92 10.30 7.33
C GLU A 103 -9.23 8.94 7.53
N ALA A 104 -8.29 8.61 6.65
CA ALA A 104 -7.53 7.36 6.75
C ALA A 104 -6.75 7.31 8.05
N HIS A 105 -6.03 8.37 8.40
CA HIS A 105 -5.25 8.42 9.63
C HIS A 105 -6.14 8.35 10.87
N GLU A 106 -7.29 8.99 10.86
CA GLU A 106 -8.25 8.91 11.97
C GLU A 106 -8.77 7.49 12.17
N LEU A 107 -8.84 6.71 11.09
CA LEU A 107 -9.27 5.31 11.14
C LEU A 107 -8.11 4.34 11.42
N GLY A 108 -6.90 4.85 11.58
CA GLY A 108 -5.73 4.01 11.80
C GLY A 108 -5.17 3.38 10.54
N LEU A 109 -5.57 3.86 9.37
CA LEU A 109 -5.06 3.37 8.09
C LEU A 109 -3.81 4.14 7.67
N LYS A 110 -2.95 3.47 6.91
CA LYS A 110 -1.78 4.10 6.29
C LYS A 110 -2.13 4.66 4.94
N VAL A 111 -1.42 5.72 4.54
CA VAL A 111 -1.61 6.39 3.27
C VAL A 111 -0.31 6.41 2.49
N ASN A 112 -0.33 5.80 1.32
CA ASN A 112 0.76 5.81 0.36
C ASN A 112 0.25 6.49 -0.90
N VAL A 113 1.06 7.36 -1.49
CA VAL A 113 0.66 8.11 -2.70
C VAL A 113 1.71 7.94 -3.79
N TRP A 114 1.25 7.73 -5.02
CA TRP A 114 2.10 7.53 -6.20
C TRP A 114 1.48 8.19 -7.43
N THR A 115 2.13 8.53 -8.45
CA THR A 115 3.56 8.90 -8.50
C THR A 115 3.65 10.41 -8.29
N VAL A 116 4.46 10.84 -7.35
CA VAL A 116 4.52 12.25 -6.94
C VAL A 116 5.85 12.84 -7.38
N ASP A 117 5.82 13.63 -8.44
CA ASP A 117 7.03 14.21 -9.03
C ASP A 117 7.11 15.72 -8.88
N GLU A 118 5.97 16.38 -8.59
CA GLU A 118 5.91 17.83 -8.43
C GLU A 118 6.25 18.26 -7.01
N VAL A 119 7.10 19.27 -6.88
CA VAL A 119 7.56 19.75 -5.56
C VAL A 119 6.39 20.20 -4.67
N GLU A 120 5.42 20.90 -5.25
CA GLU A 120 4.25 21.38 -4.47
C GLU A 120 3.42 20.24 -3.92
N ASP A 121 3.27 19.18 -4.69
CA ASP A 121 2.57 17.97 -4.23
C ASP A 121 3.36 17.29 -3.11
N MET A 122 4.68 17.21 -3.24
CA MET A 122 5.55 16.64 -2.20
C MET A 122 5.40 17.42 -0.89
N LYS A 123 5.45 18.75 -0.95
CA LYS A 123 5.30 19.60 0.23
C LYS A 123 3.97 19.36 0.93
N SER A 124 2.88 19.34 0.15
CA SER A 124 1.55 19.13 0.69
C SER A 124 1.44 17.78 1.40
N LEU A 125 1.95 16.72 0.77
CA LEU A 125 1.86 15.37 1.33
C LEU A 125 2.74 15.22 2.59
N ILE A 126 3.91 15.84 2.61
CA ILE A 126 4.78 15.83 3.78
C ILE A 126 4.10 16.54 4.95
N GLU A 127 3.49 17.69 4.70
CA GLU A 127 2.75 18.44 5.73
C GLU A 127 1.59 17.62 6.30
N GLN A 128 0.92 16.83 5.46
CA GLN A 128 -0.18 15.97 5.87
C GLN A 128 0.29 14.65 6.48
N LYS A 129 1.60 14.43 6.54
CA LYS A 129 2.25 13.27 7.19
C LYS A 129 1.81 11.94 6.59
N VAL A 130 1.70 11.87 5.25
CA VAL A 130 1.46 10.59 4.59
C VAL A 130 2.59 9.61 4.93
N ASP A 131 2.29 8.33 4.92
CA ASP A 131 3.24 7.31 5.37
C ASP A 131 4.32 7.01 4.34
N PHE A 132 3.97 7.00 3.05
CA PHE A 132 4.91 6.77 1.97
C PHE A 132 4.58 7.60 0.75
N ILE A 133 5.62 8.04 0.06
CA ILE A 133 5.52 8.72 -1.23
C ILE A 133 6.36 7.96 -2.24
N THR A 134 5.77 7.60 -3.38
CA THR A 134 6.49 7.02 -4.51
C THR A 134 6.75 8.11 -5.53
N THR A 135 8.01 8.31 -5.90
CA THR A 135 8.44 9.38 -6.80
C THR A 135 9.51 8.88 -7.77
N ASN A 136 9.59 9.53 -8.94
CA ASN A 136 10.71 9.37 -9.86
C ASN A 136 11.82 10.40 -9.58
N GLU A 137 11.60 11.29 -8.60
CA GLU A 137 12.52 12.37 -8.24
C GLU A 137 12.98 12.23 -6.78
N PRO A 138 13.73 11.15 -6.46
CA PRO A 138 14.07 10.87 -5.06
C PRO A 138 14.96 11.91 -4.40
N VAL A 139 15.84 12.56 -5.17
CA VAL A 139 16.72 13.60 -4.62
C VAL A 139 15.91 14.82 -4.17
N ILE A 140 14.96 15.24 -5.02
CA ILE A 140 14.07 16.37 -4.72
C ILE A 140 13.22 16.05 -3.46
N LEU A 141 12.67 14.83 -3.39
CA LEU A 141 11.89 14.42 -2.24
C LEU A 141 12.72 14.43 -0.96
N GLN A 142 13.95 13.94 -1.00
CA GLN A 142 14.84 13.94 0.15
C GLN A 142 15.14 15.37 0.62
N GLU A 143 15.34 16.30 -0.30
CA GLU A 143 15.56 17.71 0.03
C GLU A 143 14.35 18.32 0.72
N GLU A 144 13.13 18.02 0.21
CA GLU A 144 11.90 18.52 0.83
C GLU A 144 11.69 17.92 2.23
N LEU A 145 11.99 16.62 2.40
CA LEU A 145 11.90 15.98 3.71
C LEU A 145 12.81 16.62 4.74
N LYS A 146 14.02 17.01 4.35
CA LYS A 146 14.97 17.69 5.23
C LYS A 146 14.45 19.04 5.72
N LYS A 147 13.72 19.76 4.88
CA LYS A 147 13.13 21.06 5.24
C LYS A 147 12.04 20.96 6.28
N HIS A 148 11.47 19.77 6.46
CA HIS A 148 10.34 19.52 7.37
C HIS A 148 10.74 18.77 8.63
N GLN A 149 12.03 18.56 8.83
CA GLN A 149 12.56 17.94 10.06
C GLN A 149 12.70 18.95 11.20
#